data_1162be70d09a5b73a568e20e22d63123
#
_entry.id   1162be70d09a5b73a568e20e22d63123
#
_cell.length_a   1.000
_cell.length_b   1.000
_cell.length_c   1.000
_cell.angle_alpha   90.00
_cell.angle_beta   90.00
_cell.angle_gamma   90.00
#
_symmetry.space_group_name_H-M   'P 1'
#
loop_
_entity.id
_entity.type
_entity.pdbx_description
1 polymer ?
#
loop_
_entity_poly.entity_id
_entity_poly.type
_entity_poly.pdbx_seq_one_letter_code
_entity_poly.pdbx_strand_id
1 'polypeptide(L)'
;EKRTVFISGTPYTVTISSEQEVLSAAYAAGGAIIGLWDKNRSGQSLAPAEYVVECAEDADEEFLERVVRRRLHMPWIIAETERLVIREFTAEDAAHMIPEDAGPGDEIFHSREKLTAYIDSQYRFFEYGIWALEEKKSKAVIGKAGLFQPDWKFDDAKVFETGTFQAEILPALKKEDTPLE
;
A
#
# COMPACT_ATOMS: atom_id res chain seq x y z
N GLU A 1 -17.18 12.74 -13.56
CA GLU A 1 -17.02 11.50 -14.33
C GLU A 1 -17.05 10.29 -13.39
N LYS A 2 -17.53 9.15 -13.88
CA LYS A 2 -17.48 7.87 -13.15
C LYS A 2 -16.77 6.84 -14.01
N ARG A 3 -15.82 6.11 -13.39
CA ARG A 3 -15.11 5.00 -14.01
C ARG A 3 -15.32 3.73 -13.22
N THR A 4 -15.27 2.58 -13.89
CA THR A 4 -15.41 1.27 -13.27
C THR A 4 -14.10 0.53 -13.41
N VAL A 5 -13.61 0.00 -12.30
CA VAL A 5 -12.46 -0.93 -12.26
C VAL A 5 -12.93 -2.27 -11.71
N PHE A 6 -12.32 -3.35 -12.19
CA PHE A 6 -12.65 -4.71 -11.74
C PHE A 6 -11.53 -5.26 -10.86
N ILE A 7 -11.87 -5.63 -9.63
CA ILE A 7 -10.94 -6.27 -8.70
C ILE A 7 -11.47 -7.67 -8.41
N SER A 8 -10.71 -8.67 -8.78
CA SER A 8 -11.10 -10.10 -8.65
C SER A 8 -12.50 -10.38 -9.23
N GLY A 9 -12.82 -9.74 -10.37
CA GLY A 9 -14.11 -9.90 -11.05
C GLY A 9 -15.26 -9.07 -10.48
N THR A 10 -15.06 -8.34 -9.39
CA THR A 10 -16.06 -7.46 -8.79
C THR A 10 -15.90 -6.04 -9.32
N PRO A 11 -16.96 -5.40 -9.84
CA PRO A 11 -16.89 -4.03 -10.33
C PRO A 11 -16.95 -3.02 -9.17
N TYR A 12 -16.09 -2.02 -9.23
CA TYR A 12 -16.06 -0.89 -8.30
C TYR A 12 -16.12 0.42 -9.09
N THR A 13 -16.88 1.37 -8.57
CA THR A 13 -17.00 2.69 -9.21
C THR A 13 -16.13 3.70 -8.50
N VAL A 14 -15.31 4.42 -9.27
CA VAL A 14 -14.52 5.57 -8.85
C VAL A 14 -15.16 6.84 -9.40
N THR A 15 -15.43 7.82 -8.53
CA THR A 15 -15.94 9.12 -8.91
C THR A 15 -14.81 10.13 -9.01
N ILE A 16 -14.61 10.73 -10.19
CA ILE A 16 -13.61 11.76 -10.45
C ILE A 16 -14.36 13.08 -10.61
N SER A 17 -14.03 14.10 -9.81
CA SER A 17 -14.73 15.38 -9.85
C SER A 17 -13.88 16.55 -9.38
N SER A 18 -14.12 17.72 -9.96
CA SER A 18 -13.60 19.02 -9.49
C SER A 18 -14.51 19.68 -8.45
N GLU A 19 -15.68 19.10 -8.18
CA GLU A 19 -16.70 19.65 -7.29
C GLU A 19 -16.69 18.93 -5.94
N GLN A 20 -16.43 19.68 -4.88
CA GLN A 20 -16.34 19.15 -3.52
C GLN A 20 -17.63 18.43 -3.07
N GLU A 21 -18.78 18.95 -3.42
CA GLU A 21 -20.08 18.37 -3.05
C GLU A 21 -20.26 16.97 -3.66
N VAL A 22 -19.83 16.80 -4.92
CA VAL A 22 -19.89 15.51 -5.63
C VAL A 22 -18.94 14.51 -4.98
N LEU A 23 -17.72 14.93 -4.63
CA LEU A 23 -16.74 14.11 -3.94
C LEU A 23 -17.24 13.69 -2.55
N SER A 24 -17.75 14.65 -1.77
CA SER A 24 -18.28 14.40 -0.44
C SER A 24 -19.47 13.43 -0.46
N ALA A 25 -20.39 13.59 -1.39
CA ALA A 25 -21.54 12.70 -1.53
C ALA A 25 -21.11 11.27 -1.92
N ALA A 26 -20.19 11.12 -2.88
CA ALA A 26 -19.66 9.82 -3.29
C ALA A 26 -18.90 9.14 -2.16
N TYR A 27 -18.06 9.90 -1.43
CA TYR A 27 -17.31 9.41 -0.28
C TYR A 27 -18.22 8.96 0.87
N ALA A 28 -19.25 9.73 1.20
CA ALA A 28 -20.23 9.40 2.23
C ALA A 28 -21.04 8.14 1.88
N ALA A 29 -21.26 7.90 0.58
CA ALA A 29 -21.86 6.66 0.09
C ALA A 29 -20.92 5.45 0.08
N GLY A 30 -19.69 5.59 0.61
CA GLY A 30 -18.69 4.51 0.64
C GLY A 30 -17.88 4.36 -0.65
N GLY A 31 -18.12 5.19 -1.65
CA GLY A 31 -17.42 5.13 -2.94
C GLY A 31 -15.98 5.60 -2.89
N ALA A 32 -15.17 5.12 -3.84
CA ALA A 32 -13.83 5.62 -4.10
C ALA A 32 -13.91 6.92 -4.89
N ILE A 33 -13.04 7.88 -4.59
CA ILE A 33 -13.05 9.22 -5.19
C ILE A 33 -11.66 9.69 -5.59
N ILE A 34 -11.59 10.50 -6.63
CA ILE A 34 -10.39 11.21 -7.07
C ILE A 34 -10.77 12.68 -7.30
N GLY A 35 -10.01 13.60 -6.72
CA GLY A 35 -10.15 15.01 -6.96
C GLY A 35 -9.57 15.38 -8.35
N LEU A 36 -10.30 16.19 -9.11
CA LEU A 36 -9.80 16.76 -10.35
C LEU A 36 -9.41 18.20 -10.09
N TRP A 37 -8.10 18.46 -10.14
CA TRP A 37 -7.56 19.79 -9.89
C TRP A 37 -7.71 20.68 -11.13
N ASP A 38 -8.32 21.85 -10.96
CA ASP A 38 -8.38 22.88 -12.00
C ASP A 38 -7.48 24.05 -11.60
N LYS A 39 -6.33 24.18 -12.26
CA LYS A 39 -5.35 25.24 -12.03
C LYS A 39 -5.90 26.65 -12.27
N ASN A 40 -7.02 26.79 -12.99
CA ASN A 40 -7.66 28.07 -13.28
C ASN A 40 -8.68 28.47 -12.20
N ARG A 41 -8.99 27.57 -11.26
CA ARG A 41 -9.99 27.79 -10.20
C ARG A 41 -9.30 28.06 -8.85
N SER A 42 -9.24 29.33 -8.46
CA SER A 42 -8.72 29.72 -7.15
C SER A 42 -9.66 29.29 -6.02
N GLY A 43 -9.09 28.85 -4.89
CA GLY A 43 -9.85 28.45 -3.70
C GLY A 43 -10.61 27.14 -3.86
N GLN A 44 -10.25 26.29 -4.82
CA GLN A 44 -10.83 24.96 -4.98
C GLN A 44 -10.54 24.11 -3.75
N SER A 45 -11.58 23.44 -3.21
CA SER A 45 -11.45 22.39 -2.22
C SER A 45 -11.82 21.06 -2.85
N LEU A 46 -10.95 20.08 -2.72
CA LEU A 46 -11.17 18.71 -3.22
C LEU A 46 -11.39 17.71 -2.07
N ALA A 47 -11.49 18.21 -0.81
CA ALA A 47 -11.78 17.33 0.30
C ALA A 47 -13.14 16.60 0.09
N PRO A 48 -13.25 15.32 0.47
CA PRO A 48 -12.29 14.50 1.21
C PRO A 48 -11.38 13.64 0.32
N ALA A 49 -11.13 14.02 -0.96
CA ALA A 49 -10.28 13.24 -1.85
C ALA A 49 -8.82 13.24 -1.35
N GLU A 50 -8.26 12.06 -1.20
CA GLU A 50 -6.85 11.82 -0.83
C GLU A 50 -5.95 11.80 -2.07
N TYR A 51 -6.52 11.44 -3.23
CA TYR A 51 -5.85 11.40 -4.51
C TYR A 51 -6.38 12.50 -5.41
N VAL A 52 -5.47 13.17 -6.08
CA VAL A 52 -5.79 14.31 -6.96
C VAL A 52 -5.02 14.17 -8.25
N VAL A 53 -5.69 14.41 -9.38
CA VAL A 53 -5.09 14.46 -10.72
C VAL A 53 -5.42 15.78 -11.38
N GLU A 54 -4.59 16.22 -12.33
CA GLU A 54 -4.87 17.40 -13.16
C GLU A 54 -5.72 17.07 -14.38
N CYS A 55 -5.59 15.87 -14.93
CA CYS A 55 -6.40 15.35 -16.01
C CYS A 55 -7.04 14.02 -15.61
N ALA A 56 -8.29 13.81 -15.99
CA ALA A 56 -8.98 12.55 -15.67
C ALA A 56 -8.32 11.35 -16.37
N GLU A 57 -7.69 11.58 -17.50
CA GLU A 57 -6.96 10.59 -18.30
C GLU A 57 -5.72 10.04 -17.58
N ASP A 58 -5.14 10.81 -16.65
CA ASP A 58 -3.99 10.40 -15.86
C ASP A 58 -4.35 9.29 -14.84
N ALA A 59 -5.65 9.13 -14.56
CA ALA A 59 -6.15 8.04 -13.72
C ALA A 59 -6.29 6.75 -14.56
N ASP A 60 -5.19 6.04 -14.77
CA ASP A 60 -5.19 4.74 -15.46
C ASP A 60 -5.85 3.64 -14.60
N GLU A 61 -5.95 2.43 -15.15
CA GLU A 61 -6.64 1.32 -14.50
C GLU A 61 -5.94 0.91 -13.18
N GLU A 62 -4.61 0.92 -13.16
CA GLU A 62 -3.82 0.60 -11.96
C GLU A 62 -4.05 1.63 -10.86
N PHE A 63 -4.05 2.92 -11.22
CA PHE A 63 -4.31 3.99 -10.26
C PHE A 63 -5.75 3.92 -9.72
N LEU A 64 -6.75 3.66 -10.57
CA LEU A 64 -8.13 3.47 -10.16
C LEU A 64 -8.28 2.29 -9.19
N GLU A 65 -7.63 1.15 -9.48
CA GLU A 65 -7.62 -0.02 -8.60
C GLU A 65 -7.00 0.32 -7.23
N ARG A 66 -5.87 1.03 -7.23
CA ARG A 66 -5.20 1.46 -6.00
C ARG A 66 -6.10 2.34 -5.13
N VAL A 67 -6.76 3.33 -5.73
CA VAL A 67 -7.70 4.20 -5.02
C VAL A 67 -8.85 3.41 -4.39
N VAL A 68 -9.40 2.42 -5.11
CA VAL A 68 -10.44 1.54 -4.58
C VAL A 68 -9.91 0.68 -3.43
N ARG A 69 -8.75 0.06 -3.60
CA ARG A 69 -8.14 -0.78 -2.55
C ARG A 69 -7.86 0.01 -1.27
N ARG A 70 -7.32 1.22 -1.39
CA ARG A 70 -7.12 2.11 -0.24
C ARG A 70 -8.43 2.46 0.46
N ARG A 71 -9.46 2.77 -0.33
CA ARG A 71 -10.78 3.13 0.20
C ARG A 71 -11.44 1.99 0.97
N LEU A 72 -11.23 0.75 0.52
CA LEU A 72 -11.85 -0.45 1.08
C LEU A 72 -10.93 -1.22 2.04
N HIS A 73 -9.76 -0.64 2.39
CA HIS A 73 -8.74 -1.28 3.22
C HIS A 73 -8.28 -2.65 2.68
N MET A 74 -8.31 -2.81 1.35
CA MET A 74 -7.78 -3.99 0.67
C MET A 74 -6.27 -3.80 0.46
N PRO A 75 -5.44 -4.84 0.69
CA PRO A 75 -4.01 -4.72 0.47
C PRO A 75 -3.69 -4.55 -1.02
N TRP A 76 -2.73 -3.69 -1.34
CA TRP A 76 -2.16 -3.62 -2.67
C TRP A 76 -1.25 -4.83 -2.89
N ILE A 77 -1.34 -5.45 -4.08
CA ILE A 77 -0.46 -6.56 -4.46
C ILE A 77 0.73 -5.95 -5.19
N ILE A 78 1.93 -6.13 -4.61
CA ILE A 78 3.18 -5.61 -5.15
C ILE A 78 3.73 -6.53 -6.24
N ALA A 79 3.74 -7.84 -5.97
CA ALA A 79 4.21 -8.85 -6.90
C ALA A 79 3.66 -10.23 -6.53
N GLU A 80 3.70 -11.12 -7.51
CA GLU A 80 3.40 -12.53 -7.31
C GLU A 80 4.53 -13.39 -7.87
N THR A 81 4.85 -14.45 -7.14
CA THR A 81 5.74 -15.53 -7.58
C THR A 81 4.95 -16.83 -7.69
N GLU A 82 5.60 -17.92 -8.05
CA GLU A 82 4.97 -19.23 -8.05
C GLU A 82 4.37 -19.60 -6.68
N ARG A 83 5.07 -19.29 -5.59
CA ARG A 83 4.71 -19.69 -4.22
C ARG A 83 4.14 -18.56 -3.37
N LEU A 84 4.48 -17.32 -3.63
CA LEU A 84 4.22 -16.17 -2.77
C LEU A 84 3.37 -15.11 -3.45
N VAL A 85 2.58 -14.41 -2.63
CA VAL A 85 2.02 -13.10 -2.92
C VAL A 85 2.74 -12.09 -2.04
N ILE A 86 3.36 -11.09 -2.65
CA ILE A 86 3.95 -9.94 -1.96
C ILE A 86 2.90 -8.85 -1.96
N ARG A 87 2.41 -8.50 -0.79
CA ARG A 87 1.33 -7.54 -0.63
C ARG A 87 1.54 -6.63 0.57
N GLU A 88 0.83 -5.53 0.58
CA GLU A 88 0.74 -4.72 1.79
C GLU A 88 0.16 -5.52 2.96
N PHE A 89 0.57 -5.16 4.16
CA PHE A 89 -0.04 -5.70 5.37
C PHE A 89 -1.49 -5.24 5.50
N THR A 90 -2.28 -6.07 6.17
CA THR A 90 -3.59 -5.73 6.70
C THR A 90 -3.54 -5.70 8.22
N ALA A 91 -4.49 -5.03 8.86
CA ALA A 91 -4.56 -4.98 10.32
C ALA A 91 -4.72 -6.37 10.98
N GLU A 92 -5.30 -7.32 10.25
CA GLU A 92 -5.52 -8.70 10.68
C GLU A 92 -4.22 -9.50 10.75
N ASP A 93 -3.23 -9.16 9.94
CA ASP A 93 -1.94 -9.87 9.89
C ASP A 93 -1.20 -9.81 11.23
N ALA A 94 -1.42 -8.75 12.02
CA ALA A 94 -0.79 -8.63 13.34
C ALA A 94 -1.08 -9.81 14.28
N ALA A 95 -2.22 -10.46 14.14
CA ALA A 95 -2.60 -11.61 14.94
C ALA A 95 -1.87 -12.91 14.54
N HIS A 96 -1.25 -12.91 13.37
CA HIS A 96 -0.60 -14.08 12.78
C HIS A 96 0.94 -13.98 12.79
N MET A 97 1.48 -12.83 13.20
CA MET A 97 2.92 -12.64 13.31
C MET A 97 3.47 -13.37 14.52
N ILE A 98 4.58 -14.09 14.35
CA ILE A 98 5.22 -14.87 15.41
C ILE A 98 6.12 -13.94 16.24
N PRO A 99 5.86 -13.75 17.55
CA PRO A 99 6.60 -12.79 18.38
C PRO A 99 8.09 -13.12 18.54
N GLU A 100 8.45 -14.40 18.42
CA GLU A 100 9.83 -14.91 18.59
C GLU A 100 10.75 -14.47 17.44
N ASP A 101 10.19 -14.08 16.32
CA ASP A 101 10.93 -13.56 15.16
C ASP A 101 11.05 -12.02 15.18
N ALA A 102 10.60 -11.38 16.27
CA ALA A 102 10.61 -9.93 16.38
C ALA A 102 12.03 -9.38 16.62
N GLY A 103 12.58 -8.73 15.62
CA GLY A 103 13.76 -7.88 15.74
C GLY A 103 13.45 -6.50 16.33
N PRO A 104 14.47 -5.69 16.63
CA PRO A 104 14.26 -4.29 17.01
C PRO A 104 13.44 -3.54 15.93
N GLY A 105 12.34 -2.91 16.34
CA GLY A 105 11.43 -2.21 15.41
C GLY A 105 10.27 -3.04 14.87
N ASP A 106 10.25 -4.35 15.11
CA ASP A 106 9.19 -5.24 14.64
C ASP A 106 7.88 -5.15 15.43
N GLU A 107 7.90 -4.46 16.56
CA GLU A 107 6.71 -4.26 17.39
C GLU A 107 5.49 -3.70 16.63
N ILE A 108 5.73 -3.00 15.52
CA ILE A 108 4.69 -2.45 14.66
C ILE A 108 3.83 -3.60 14.09
N PHE A 109 4.46 -4.66 13.62
CA PHE A 109 3.82 -5.77 12.93
C PHE A 109 3.10 -6.75 13.88
N HIS A 110 3.36 -6.66 15.19
CA HIS A 110 2.75 -7.51 16.23
C HIS A 110 1.60 -6.83 16.98
N SER A 111 1.30 -5.58 16.66
CA SER A 111 0.20 -4.83 17.27
C SER A 111 -0.76 -4.36 16.20
N ARG A 112 -2.03 -4.77 16.30
CA ARG A 112 -3.07 -4.33 15.35
C ARG A 112 -3.16 -2.80 15.26
N GLU A 113 -3.08 -2.11 16.40
CA GLU A 113 -3.16 -0.65 16.44
C GLU A 113 -1.95 0.00 15.74
N LYS A 114 -0.73 -0.45 16.08
CA LYS A 114 0.50 0.07 15.46
C LYS A 114 0.54 -0.26 13.97
N LEU A 115 0.14 -1.46 13.58
CA LEU A 115 0.11 -1.88 12.17
C LEU A 115 -0.92 -1.08 11.38
N THR A 116 -2.10 -0.81 11.93
CA THR A 116 -3.08 0.07 11.29
C THR A 116 -2.52 1.48 11.08
N ALA A 117 -1.88 2.06 12.10
CA ALA A 117 -1.23 3.37 11.98
C ALA A 117 -0.11 3.37 10.92
N TYR A 118 0.66 2.28 10.85
CA TYR A 118 1.68 2.09 9.81
C TYR A 118 1.06 2.04 8.41
N ILE A 119 0.01 1.25 8.20
CA ILE A 119 -0.70 1.13 6.93
C ILE A 119 -1.23 2.50 6.49
N ASP A 120 -1.88 3.21 7.40
CA ASP A 120 -2.48 4.51 7.12
C ASP A 120 -1.44 5.61 6.83
N SER A 121 -0.29 5.58 7.48
CA SER A 121 0.76 6.57 7.25
C SER A 121 1.72 6.17 6.11
N GLN A 122 2.20 4.95 6.13
CA GLN A 122 3.27 4.53 5.24
C GLN A 122 2.77 4.26 3.83
N TYR A 123 1.79 3.40 3.67
CA TYR A 123 1.31 3.04 2.33
C TYR A 123 0.47 4.14 1.68
N ARG A 124 -0.33 4.87 2.47
CA ARG A 124 -1.15 5.96 1.91
C ARG A 124 -0.34 7.15 1.45
N PHE A 125 0.73 7.50 2.19
CA PHE A 125 1.49 8.71 1.92
C PHE A 125 2.71 8.46 1.06
N PHE A 126 3.48 7.40 1.38
CA PHE A 126 4.73 7.13 0.68
C PHE A 126 4.58 6.12 -0.46
N GLU A 127 3.49 5.35 -0.50
CA GLU A 127 3.22 4.29 -1.47
C GLU A 127 4.25 3.16 -1.51
N TYR A 128 5.16 3.10 -0.55
CA TYR A 128 6.11 2.01 -0.34
C TYR A 128 6.26 1.71 1.15
N GLY A 129 6.89 0.61 1.48
CA GLY A 129 7.15 0.22 2.86
C GLY A 129 7.59 -1.24 2.97
N ILE A 130 7.36 -1.82 4.12
CA ILE A 130 7.56 -3.25 4.37
C ILE A 130 6.27 -3.99 4.02
N TRP A 131 6.36 -5.01 3.20
CA TRP A 131 5.26 -5.80 2.69
C TRP A 131 5.23 -7.20 3.31
N ALA A 132 4.05 -7.78 3.40
CA ALA A 132 3.83 -9.15 3.80
C ALA A 132 4.20 -10.13 2.68
N LEU A 133 4.85 -11.22 3.04
CA LEU A 133 5.08 -12.37 2.18
C LEU A 133 4.04 -13.44 2.54
N GLU A 134 2.96 -13.51 1.77
CA GLU A 134 1.90 -14.49 1.95
C GLU A 134 2.17 -15.74 1.12
N GLU A 135 2.19 -16.92 1.75
CA GLU A 135 2.29 -18.17 1.01
C GLU A 135 0.96 -18.51 0.33
N LYS A 136 0.97 -18.73 -0.99
CA LYS A 136 -0.24 -18.99 -1.78
C LYS A 136 -1.03 -20.21 -1.32
N LYS A 137 -0.33 -21.24 -0.84
CA LYS A 137 -0.93 -22.52 -0.45
C LYS A 137 -1.64 -22.44 0.89
N SER A 138 -0.99 -21.92 1.90
CA SER A 138 -1.51 -21.84 3.28
C SER A 138 -2.27 -20.55 3.57
N LYS A 139 -2.08 -19.52 2.75
CA LYS A 139 -2.53 -18.15 3.00
C LYS A 139 -1.94 -17.51 4.26
N ALA A 140 -0.90 -18.11 4.81
CA ALA A 140 -0.18 -17.58 5.95
C ALA A 140 0.83 -16.52 5.53
N VAL A 141 0.98 -15.48 6.33
CA VAL A 141 2.11 -14.55 6.23
C VAL A 141 3.34 -15.24 6.83
N ILE A 142 4.29 -15.59 5.97
CA ILE A 142 5.50 -16.34 6.36
C ILE A 142 6.73 -15.46 6.45
N GLY A 143 6.58 -14.16 6.17
CA GLY A 143 7.69 -13.25 6.20
C GLY A 143 7.29 -11.84 5.84
N LYS A 144 8.30 -10.98 5.82
CA LYS A 144 8.18 -9.58 5.37
C LYS A 144 9.38 -9.20 4.51
N ALA A 145 9.16 -8.33 3.55
CA ALA A 145 10.21 -7.72 2.73
C ALA A 145 9.77 -6.32 2.31
N GLY A 146 10.70 -5.44 2.04
CA GLY A 146 10.32 -4.11 1.59
C GLY A 146 11.42 -3.09 1.56
N LEU A 147 11.00 -1.84 1.39
CA LEU A 147 11.84 -0.67 1.35
C LEU A 147 11.60 0.14 2.61
N PHE A 148 12.65 0.60 3.23
CA PHE A 148 12.58 1.53 4.36
C PHE A 148 13.63 2.63 4.21
N GLN A 149 13.32 3.79 4.75
CA GLN A 149 14.27 4.87 4.80
C GLN A 149 15.20 4.63 6.00
N PRO A 150 16.50 4.46 5.78
CA PRO A 150 17.43 4.29 6.89
C PRO A 150 17.55 5.60 7.70
N ASP A 151 17.69 5.46 9.03
CA ASP A 151 17.88 6.59 9.97
C ASP A 151 19.30 7.25 9.84
N TRP A 152 19.83 7.30 8.63
CA TRP A 152 21.13 7.90 8.40
C TRP A 152 20.96 9.39 8.12
N LYS A 153 21.70 10.19 8.85
CA LYS A 153 21.98 11.55 8.42
C LYS A 153 22.95 11.45 7.26
N PHE A 154 22.44 11.63 6.06
CA PHE A 154 23.27 11.72 4.86
C PHE A 154 24.20 12.94 5.00
N ASP A 155 25.50 12.70 4.90
CA ASP A 155 26.44 13.75 4.61
C ASP A 155 26.19 14.14 3.14
N ASP A 156 25.82 15.39 2.88
CA ASP A 156 25.29 15.88 1.58
C ASP A 156 26.16 15.54 0.34
N ALA A 157 27.39 15.09 0.56
CA ALA A 157 28.33 14.75 -0.50
C ALA A 157 28.24 13.31 -1.03
N LYS A 158 27.45 12.42 -0.43
CA LYS A 158 27.42 10.97 -0.76
C LYS A 158 26.07 10.40 -1.18
N VAL A 159 25.09 11.22 -1.40
CA VAL A 159 23.68 10.80 -1.65
C VAL A 159 23.47 10.02 -2.96
N PHE A 160 24.44 10.04 -3.88
CA PHE A 160 24.25 9.45 -5.22
C PHE A 160 24.90 8.07 -5.43
N GLU A 161 25.67 7.53 -4.50
CA GLU A 161 26.46 6.32 -4.78
C GLU A 161 25.96 5.01 -4.16
N THR A 162 25.06 5.02 -3.18
CA THR A 162 24.61 3.76 -2.57
C THR A 162 23.17 3.85 -2.09
N GLY A 163 22.22 3.66 -2.98
CA GLY A 163 20.91 3.18 -2.61
C GLY A 163 21.03 1.74 -2.09
N THR A 164 21.31 1.55 -0.82
CA THR A 164 21.35 0.22 -0.24
C THR A 164 19.92 -0.21 0.05
N PHE A 165 19.35 -1.01 -0.84
CA PHE A 165 18.10 -1.72 -0.58
C PHE A 165 18.44 -2.90 0.34
N GLN A 166 17.95 -2.86 1.57
CA GLN A 166 18.07 -3.98 2.48
C GLN A 166 16.73 -4.70 2.49
N ALA A 167 16.68 -5.87 1.82
CA ALA A 167 15.56 -6.79 1.96
C ALA A 167 15.84 -7.69 3.16
N GLU A 168 15.03 -7.60 4.20
CA GLU A 168 15.01 -8.59 5.27
C GLU A 168 14.08 -9.73 4.86
N ILE A 169 14.68 -10.87 4.58
CA ILE A 169 13.93 -12.12 4.34
C ILE A 169 13.97 -12.90 5.65
N LEU A 170 12.80 -13.18 6.21
CA LEU A 170 12.69 -13.96 7.46
C LEU A 170 13.32 -15.34 7.32
N PRO A 171 13.84 -15.91 8.42
CA PRO A 171 14.55 -17.20 8.44
C PRO A 171 13.76 -18.39 7.90
N ALA A 172 12.43 -18.33 7.90
CA ALA A 172 11.57 -19.37 7.36
C ALA A 172 11.80 -19.66 5.86
N LEU A 173 12.24 -18.64 5.09
CA LEU A 173 12.60 -18.84 3.68
C LEU A 173 13.97 -19.48 3.48
N LYS A 174 14.85 -19.45 4.50
CA LYS A 174 16.21 -20.02 4.41
C LYS A 174 16.23 -21.54 4.58
N LYS A 175 15.16 -22.17 5.10
CA LYS A 175 15.11 -23.61 5.35
C LYS A 175 14.80 -24.47 4.14
N GLU A 176 14.32 -23.89 3.04
CA GLU A 176 13.91 -24.66 1.85
C GLU A 176 14.88 -24.58 0.67
N ASP A 177 15.96 -23.77 0.78
CA ASP A 177 17.01 -23.70 -0.24
C ASP A 177 18.15 -24.73 -0.05
N THR A 178 17.93 -25.77 0.72
CA THR A 178 18.87 -26.89 0.76
C THR A 178 18.67 -27.70 -0.51
N PRO A 179 19.66 -27.79 -1.41
CA PRO A 179 19.54 -28.65 -2.60
C PRO A 179 19.31 -30.08 -2.13
N LEU A 180 18.31 -30.72 -2.70
CA LEU A 180 18.15 -32.17 -2.59
C LEU A 180 19.37 -32.77 -3.28
N GLU A 181 20.25 -33.43 -2.51
CA GLU A 181 21.25 -34.33 -3.02
C GLU A 181 20.60 -35.54 -3.72
#